data_f692549dd9a4fa4278119e2754781262
#
_entry.id   f692549dd9a4fa4278119e2754781262
#
_cell.length_a   1.000
_cell.length_b   1.000
_cell.length_c   1.000
_cell.angle_alpha   90.00
_cell.angle_beta   90.00
_cell.angle_gamma   90.00
#
_symmetry.space_group_name_H-M   'P 1'
#
loop_
_entity.id
_entity.type
_entity.pdbx_description
1 polymer ?
#
loop_
_entity_poly.entity_id
_entity_poly.type
_entity_poly.pdbx_seq_one_letter_code
_entity_poly.pdbx_strand_id
1 'polypeptide(L)'
;MTTNFYITDNYALTFRDRHIDLHNNFIFTGYEFRAADRELILFWTKSTGAWIGDNEFSTVTLIHKGVAFANIKYETKNNETEHDCLDIVSFYPADDRETNDSFVSNAKPKEGDDVLYIFTTDDFIRIACNDIVLITK
;
A
#
# COMPACT_ATOMS: atom_id res chain seq x y z
N MET A 1 -3.48 -12.19 9.33
CA MET A 1 -2.54 -11.47 8.43
C MET A 1 -1.26 -11.16 9.19
N THR A 2 -0.11 -11.45 8.60
CA THR A 2 1.19 -11.07 9.15
C THR A 2 1.88 -10.08 8.22
N THR A 3 2.74 -9.21 8.78
CA THR A 3 3.50 -8.22 8.02
C THR A 3 4.93 -8.16 8.52
N ASN A 4 5.88 -7.86 7.63
CA ASN A 4 7.27 -7.61 8.01
C ASN A 4 7.58 -6.11 8.17
N PHE A 5 6.54 -5.28 8.31
CA PHE A 5 6.62 -3.84 8.49
C PHE A 5 5.53 -3.37 9.46
N TYR A 6 5.61 -2.10 9.85
CA TYR A 6 4.57 -1.40 10.62
C TYR A 6 4.00 -0.27 9.77
N ILE A 7 2.70 0.02 9.93
CA ILE A 7 2.12 1.26 9.42
C ILE A 7 2.40 2.39 10.43
N THR A 8 2.91 3.49 9.91
CA THR A 8 3.22 4.69 10.68
C THR A 8 2.47 5.87 10.08
N ASP A 9 1.71 6.59 10.91
CA ASP A 9 0.99 7.81 10.52
C ASP A 9 0.01 7.64 9.35
N ASN A 10 -0.46 6.43 9.06
CA ASN A 10 -1.40 6.09 7.98
C ASN A 10 -0.95 6.42 6.54
N TYR A 11 0.23 6.96 6.33
CA TYR A 11 0.76 7.26 4.98
C TYR A 11 2.17 6.71 4.76
N ALA A 12 2.75 6.14 5.80
CA ALA A 12 4.13 5.68 5.79
C ALA A 12 4.26 4.30 6.43
N LEU A 13 5.33 3.63 6.09
CA LEU A 13 5.68 2.33 6.64
C LEU A 13 7.01 2.43 7.39
N THR A 14 7.15 1.68 8.47
CA THR A 14 8.44 1.48 9.13
C THR A 14 8.93 0.06 8.85
N PHE A 15 10.12 -0.04 8.28
CA PHE A 15 10.75 -1.27 7.87
C PHE A 15 12.23 -1.25 8.22
N ARG A 16 12.67 -2.20 9.06
CA ARG A 16 14.07 -2.30 9.51
C ARG A 16 14.62 -0.97 10.00
N ASP A 17 13.86 -0.33 10.90
CA ASP A 17 14.19 0.98 11.51
C ASP A 17 14.21 2.16 10.52
N ARG A 18 13.73 1.97 9.29
CA ARG A 18 13.60 3.04 8.31
C ARG A 18 12.15 3.44 8.14
N HIS A 19 11.94 4.75 8.11
CA HIS A 19 10.66 5.36 7.78
C HIS A 19 10.54 5.49 6.26
N ILE A 20 9.49 4.90 5.68
CA ILE A 20 9.22 4.92 4.24
C ILE A 20 7.94 5.71 4.02
N ASP A 21 8.07 6.95 3.57
CA ASP A 21 6.92 7.83 3.32
C ASP A 21 6.37 7.59 1.92
N LEU A 22 5.38 6.71 1.81
CA LEU A 22 4.76 6.36 0.54
C LEU A 22 3.98 7.52 -0.08
N HIS A 23 3.53 8.47 0.74
CA HIS A 23 2.76 9.62 0.25
C HIS A 23 3.67 10.65 -0.43
N ASN A 24 4.75 11.04 0.24
CA ASN A 24 5.59 12.15 -0.22
C ASN A 24 6.77 11.72 -1.09
N ASN A 25 7.34 10.55 -0.84
CA ASN A 25 8.61 10.17 -1.44
C ASN A 25 8.49 9.16 -2.58
N PHE A 26 7.29 8.61 -2.79
CA PHE A 26 7.07 7.57 -3.80
C PHE A 26 5.82 7.84 -4.63
N ILE A 27 5.84 7.29 -5.85
CA ILE A 27 4.72 7.30 -6.77
C ILE A 27 4.26 5.86 -6.93
N PHE A 28 2.95 5.63 -6.84
CA PHE A 28 2.36 4.34 -7.14
C PHE A 28 2.39 4.09 -8.64
N THR A 29 3.01 2.99 -9.07
CA THR A 29 3.20 2.70 -10.49
C THR A 29 2.29 1.60 -11.01
N GLY A 30 1.57 0.90 -10.15
CA GLY A 30 0.61 -0.10 -10.58
C GLY A 30 0.56 -1.34 -9.71
N TYR A 31 -0.18 -2.32 -10.19
CA TYR A 31 -0.35 -3.59 -9.49
C TYR A 31 -0.34 -4.76 -10.49
N GLU A 32 -0.06 -5.95 -9.98
CA GLU A 32 -0.13 -7.20 -10.72
C GLU A 32 -0.83 -8.26 -9.87
N PHE A 33 -1.83 -8.92 -10.43
CA PHE A 33 -2.49 -10.04 -9.78
C PHE A 33 -2.06 -11.36 -10.43
N ARG A 34 -1.48 -12.25 -9.63
CA ARG A 34 -1.06 -13.59 -10.03
C ARG A 34 -2.04 -14.61 -9.47
N ALA A 35 -3.04 -14.96 -10.27
CA ALA A 35 -4.14 -15.81 -9.82
C ALA A 35 -3.67 -17.20 -9.38
N ALA A 36 -2.72 -17.80 -10.09
CA ALA A 36 -2.21 -19.14 -9.79
C ALA A 36 -1.57 -19.22 -8.39
N ASP A 37 -0.90 -18.15 -7.97
CA ASP A 37 -0.22 -18.07 -6.68
C ASP A 37 -1.06 -17.38 -5.62
N ARG A 38 -2.21 -16.83 -5.99
CA ARG A 38 -3.08 -16.00 -5.14
C ARG A 38 -2.28 -14.84 -4.52
N GLU A 39 -1.49 -14.17 -5.35
CA GLU A 39 -0.69 -13.02 -4.95
C GLU A 39 -1.17 -11.76 -5.65
N LEU A 40 -1.27 -10.66 -4.91
CA LEU A 40 -1.48 -9.33 -5.44
C LEU A 40 -0.28 -8.46 -5.06
N ILE A 41 0.37 -7.88 -6.05
CA ILE A 41 1.62 -7.13 -5.87
C ILE A 41 1.36 -5.68 -6.20
N LEU A 42 1.74 -4.78 -5.29
CA LEU A 42 1.67 -3.34 -5.48
C LEU A 42 3.07 -2.76 -5.62
N PHE A 43 3.25 -1.82 -6.55
CA PHE A 43 4.55 -1.26 -6.90
C PHE A 43 4.60 0.25 -6.70
N TRP A 44 5.67 0.73 -6.06
CA TRP A 44 6.00 2.15 -5.93
C TRP A 44 7.42 2.41 -6.40
N THR A 45 7.61 3.56 -7.01
CA THR A 45 8.93 4.04 -7.47
C THR A 45 9.22 5.38 -6.79
N LYS A 46 10.48 5.60 -6.43
CA LYS A 46 10.92 6.85 -5.82
C LYS A 46 10.53 8.05 -6.69
N SER A 47 9.95 9.06 -6.06
CA SER A 47 9.63 10.33 -6.71
C SER A 47 10.89 11.12 -7.05
N THR A 48 10.75 12.15 -7.89
CA THR A 48 11.85 13.01 -8.33
C THR A 48 11.97 14.31 -7.54
N GLY A 49 11.24 14.42 -6.43
CA GLY A 49 11.26 15.64 -5.60
C GLY A 49 12.63 15.94 -4.99
N ALA A 50 13.00 17.22 -4.93
CA ALA A 50 14.28 17.66 -4.38
C ALA A 50 14.43 17.41 -2.88
N TRP A 51 13.32 17.21 -2.16
CA TRP A 51 13.29 16.92 -0.73
C TRP A 51 13.69 15.49 -0.38
N ILE A 52 13.77 14.59 -1.37
CA ILE A 52 14.04 13.18 -1.14
C ILE A 52 15.55 12.98 -0.97
N GLY A 53 15.94 12.33 0.13
CA GLY A 53 17.35 12.05 0.41
C GLY A 53 17.99 11.08 -0.59
N ASP A 54 19.30 11.20 -0.77
CA ASP A 54 20.05 10.36 -1.70
C ASP A 54 20.07 8.89 -1.31
N ASN A 55 19.82 8.58 -0.03
CA ASN A 55 19.78 7.22 0.50
C ASN A 55 18.39 6.59 0.50
N GLU A 56 17.39 7.24 -0.11
CA GLU A 56 16.05 6.67 -0.22
C GLU A 56 16.07 5.44 -1.15
N PHE A 57 15.20 4.48 -0.87
CA PHE A 57 15.02 3.32 -1.75
C PHE A 57 14.54 3.76 -3.13
N SER A 58 14.99 3.06 -4.17
CA SER A 58 14.52 3.31 -5.53
C SER A 58 13.12 2.77 -5.76
N THR A 59 12.80 1.62 -5.16
CA THR A 59 11.50 0.97 -5.29
C THR A 59 11.04 0.39 -3.98
N VAL A 60 9.72 0.36 -3.83
CA VAL A 60 9.01 -0.33 -2.74
C VAL A 60 8.00 -1.26 -3.39
N THR A 61 7.97 -2.51 -2.96
CA THR A 61 7.05 -3.52 -3.46
C THR A 61 6.35 -4.18 -2.28
N LEU A 62 5.03 -4.27 -2.33
CA LEU A 62 4.22 -4.97 -1.33
C LEU A 62 3.59 -6.20 -1.98
N ILE A 63 3.98 -7.39 -1.53
CA ILE A 63 3.47 -8.66 -2.02
C ILE A 63 2.45 -9.18 -1.01
N HIS A 64 1.19 -9.29 -1.44
CA HIS A 64 0.09 -9.83 -0.65
C HIS A 64 -0.08 -11.29 -1.02
N LYS A 65 0.16 -12.19 -0.05
CA LYS A 65 0.14 -13.63 -0.26
C LYS A 65 -1.10 -14.28 0.35
N GLY A 66 -1.66 -15.26 -0.36
CA GLY A 66 -2.86 -15.94 0.08
C GLY A 66 -4.08 -15.03 0.04
N VAL A 67 -4.24 -14.31 -1.06
CA VAL A 67 -5.36 -13.37 -1.24
C VAL A 67 -6.67 -14.13 -1.26
N ALA A 68 -7.56 -13.82 -0.32
CA ALA A 68 -8.91 -14.37 -0.21
C ALA A 68 -9.98 -13.41 -0.73
N PHE A 69 -9.67 -12.11 -0.72
CA PHE A 69 -10.57 -11.06 -1.17
C PHE A 69 -9.74 -9.90 -1.71
N ALA A 70 -10.16 -9.34 -2.83
CA ALA A 70 -9.59 -8.10 -3.34
C ALA A 70 -10.69 -7.27 -4.01
N ASN A 71 -10.79 -6.00 -3.62
CA ASN A 71 -11.63 -5.02 -4.28
C ASN A 71 -10.71 -3.90 -4.78
N ILE A 72 -10.60 -3.79 -6.10
CA ILE A 72 -9.71 -2.84 -6.74
C ILE A 72 -10.56 -1.86 -7.53
N LYS A 73 -10.58 -0.61 -7.07
CA LYS A 73 -11.11 0.52 -7.82
C LYS A 73 -9.93 1.44 -8.13
N TYR A 74 -9.27 1.16 -9.23
CA TYR A 74 -8.10 1.90 -9.65
C TYR A 74 -8.12 2.09 -11.16
N GLU A 75 -8.18 3.35 -11.60
CA GLU A 75 -8.15 3.70 -13.01
C GLU A 75 -6.73 4.09 -13.43
N THR A 76 -6.24 3.49 -14.52
CA THR A 76 -4.95 3.88 -15.09
C THR A 76 -5.01 5.34 -15.54
N LYS A 77 -4.07 6.14 -15.05
CA LYS A 77 -3.98 7.55 -15.43
C LYS A 77 -3.28 7.67 -16.78
N ASN A 78 -3.94 8.35 -17.72
CA ASN A 78 -3.41 8.59 -19.07
C ASN A 78 -2.63 9.91 -19.15
N ASN A 79 -2.52 10.65 -18.07
CA ASN A 79 -1.85 11.95 -18.02
C ASN A 79 -0.51 11.83 -17.31
N GLU A 80 0.58 12.09 -18.03
CA GLU A 80 1.94 12.01 -17.48
C GLU A 80 2.21 13.02 -16.35
N THR A 81 1.36 14.03 -16.18
CA THR A 81 1.49 15.03 -15.11
C THR A 81 0.73 14.64 -13.84
N GLU A 82 -0.16 13.64 -13.93
CA GLU A 82 -0.89 13.15 -12.77
C GLU A 82 -0.12 11.97 -12.15
N HIS A 83 0.44 12.22 -10.98
CA HIS A 83 1.11 11.20 -10.21
C HIS A 83 0.16 10.64 -9.16
N ASP A 84 0.00 9.33 -9.16
CA ASP A 84 -0.77 8.68 -8.12
C ASP A 84 0.07 8.53 -6.86
N CYS A 85 -0.35 9.23 -5.84
CA CYS A 85 0.24 9.13 -4.52
C CYS A 85 -0.71 8.39 -3.59
N LEU A 86 -0.14 7.59 -2.72
CA LEU A 86 -0.90 7.02 -1.62
C LEU A 86 -1.32 8.14 -0.68
N ASP A 87 -2.59 8.17 -0.33
CA ASP A 87 -3.09 9.09 0.70
C ASP A 87 -3.13 8.39 2.06
N ILE A 88 -3.74 7.21 2.11
CA ILE A 88 -3.91 6.46 3.36
C ILE A 88 -3.60 4.99 3.12
N VAL A 89 -2.87 4.38 4.05
CA VAL A 89 -2.77 2.94 4.21
C VAL A 89 -3.21 2.58 5.62
N SER A 90 -4.06 1.57 5.75
CA SER A 90 -4.52 1.14 7.07
C SER A 90 -4.97 -0.31 7.09
N PHE A 91 -5.00 -0.88 8.30
CA PHE A 91 -5.68 -2.14 8.56
C PHE A 91 -7.11 -1.83 9.03
N TYR A 92 -8.10 -2.43 8.38
CA TYR A 92 -9.50 -2.13 8.61
C TYR A 92 -10.33 -3.41 8.77
N PRO A 93 -11.27 -3.47 9.73
CA PRO A 93 -12.09 -4.68 9.93
C PRO A 93 -12.83 -5.13 8.68
N ALA A 94 -12.76 -6.42 8.38
CA ALA A 94 -13.41 -7.00 7.21
C ALA A 94 -14.95 -7.06 7.31
N ASP A 95 -15.50 -6.84 8.48
CA ASP A 95 -16.96 -6.84 8.70
C ASP A 95 -17.65 -5.59 8.13
N ASP A 96 -16.88 -4.57 7.75
CA ASP A 96 -17.40 -3.35 7.11
C ASP A 96 -16.64 -3.05 5.81
N ARG A 97 -16.90 -3.86 4.78
CA ARG A 97 -16.25 -3.70 3.47
C ARG A 97 -16.92 -2.66 2.57
N GLU A 98 -18.04 -2.10 2.97
CA GLU A 98 -18.71 -1.02 2.25
C GLU A 98 -18.12 0.34 2.59
N THR A 99 -17.49 0.47 3.75
CA THR A 99 -16.84 1.70 4.20
C THR A 99 -15.35 1.67 3.85
N ASN A 100 -14.93 2.58 2.97
CA ASN A 100 -13.52 2.78 2.61
C ASN A 100 -12.98 4.07 3.19
N ASP A 101 -13.42 4.40 4.39
CA ASP A 101 -12.99 5.58 5.14
C ASP A 101 -12.28 5.09 6.40
N SER A 102 -10.97 5.16 6.40
CA SER A 102 -10.20 4.58 7.48
C SER A 102 -9.30 5.59 8.16
N PHE A 103 -9.66 5.92 9.39
CA PHE A 103 -8.82 6.67 10.31
C PHE A 103 -8.25 5.78 11.42
N VAL A 104 -8.32 4.46 11.24
CA VAL A 104 -7.84 3.54 12.26
C VAL A 104 -6.32 3.43 12.17
N SER A 105 -5.64 3.96 13.16
CA SER A 105 -4.18 4.03 13.22
C SER A 105 -3.61 2.82 13.97
N ASN A 106 -3.70 1.63 13.37
CA ASN A 106 -3.09 0.43 13.92
C ASN A 106 -1.78 0.13 13.17
N ALA A 107 -0.69 0.02 13.90
CA ALA A 107 0.63 -0.27 13.33
C ALA A 107 0.71 -1.70 12.77
N LYS A 108 -0.02 -2.63 13.37
CA LYS A 108 -0.08 -4.04 12.96
C LYS A 108 -1.53 -4.48 12.78
N PRO A 109 -1.78 -5.45 11.89
CA PRO A 109 -3.14 -5.94 11.69
C PRO A 109 -3.62 -6.76 12.89
N LYS A 110 -4.93 -6.69 13.13
CA LYS A 110 -5.65 -7.58 14.03
C LYS A 110 -6.25 -8.72 13.22
N GLU A 111 -6.61 -9.82 13.91
CA GLU A 111 -7.33 -10.91 13.27
C GLU A 111 -8.63 -10.39 12.62
N GLY A 112 -8.86 -10.77 11.38
CA GLY A 112 -10.02 -10.35 10.61
C GLY A 112 -9.89 -8.99 9.92
N ASP A 113 -8.70 -8.36 9.94
CA ASP A 113 -8.49 -7.11 9.22
C ASP A 113 -8.19 -7.36 7.74
N ASP A 114 -8.70 -6.44 6.91
CA ASP A 114 -8.19 -6.21 5.56
C ASP A 114 -7.06 -5.16 5.63
N VAL A 115 -6.27 -5.05 4.57
CA VAL A 115 -5.45 -3.87 4.32
C VAL A 115 -6.14 -3.01 3.28
N LEU A 116 -6.17 -1.70 3.51
CA LEU A 116 -6.81 -0.71 2.65
C LEU A 116 -5.80 0.34 2.22
N TYR A 117 -5.70 0.55 0.91
CA TYR A 117 -4.90 1.61 0.29
C TYR A 117 -5.85 2.59 -0.39
N ILE A 118 -5.81 3.86 0.01
CA ILE A 118 -6.58 4.94 -0.61
C ILE A 118 -5.60 5.90 -1.25
N PHE A 119 -5.87 6.24 -2.51
CA PHE A 119 -5.02 7.15 -3.29
C PHE A 119 -5.59 8.56 -3.30
N THR A 120 -4.77 9.54 -3.64
CA THR A 120 -5.18 10.96 -3.68
C THR A 120 -6.32 11.23 -4.65
N THR A 121 -6.56 10.32 -5.59
CA THR A 121 -7.66 10.39 -6.57
C THR A 121 -8.97 9.78 -6.05
N ASP A 122 -9.03 9.35 -4.79
CA ASP A 122 -10.12 8.58 -4.17
C ASP A 122 -10.26 7.15 -4.70
N ASP A 123 -9.40 6.70 -5.59
CA ASP A 123 -9.30 5.29 -5.94
C ASP A 123 -8.76 4.49 -4.76
N PHE A 124 -9.10 3.21 -4.69
CA PHE A 124 -8.67 2.39 -3.57
C PHE A 124 -8.39 0.94 -3.99
N ILE A 125 -7.60 0.27 -3.16
CA ILE A 125 -7.34 -1.17 -3.24
C ILE A 125 -7.53 -1.74 -1.83
N ARG A 126 -8.42 -2.71 -1.69
CA ARG A 126 -8.70 -3.38 -0.41
C ARG A 126 -8.46 -4.87 -0.55
N ILE A 127 -7.68 -5.44 0.36
CA ILE A 127 -7.19 -6.82 0.24
C ILE A 127 -7.32 -7.55 1.57
N ALA A 128 -7.88 -8.77 1.53
CA ALA A 128 -7.73 -9.76 2.59
C ALA A 128 -6.72 -10.81 2.14
N CYS A 129 -5.69 -11.03 2.95
CA CYS A 129 -4.62 -11.98 2.63
C CYS A 129 -4.02 -12.58 3.91
N ASN A 130 -3.15 -13.58 3.74
CA ASN A 130 -2.47 -14.20 4.87
C ASN A 130 -1.23 -13.42 5.30
N ASP A 131 -0.45 -12.93 4.35
CA ASP A 131 0.82 -12.25 4.62
C ASP A 131 1.01 -11.07 3.67
N ILE A 132 1.66 -10.03 4.16
CA ILE A 132 2.16 -8.94 3.32
C ILE A 132 3.67 -8.83 3.52
N VAL A 133 4.41 -8.94 2.44
CA VAL A 133 5.87 -8.86 2.44
C VAL A 133 6.31 -7.59 1.73
N LEU A 134 7.00 -6.74 2.46
CA LEU A 134 7.64 -5.54 1.91
C LEU A 134 9.02 -5.90 1.39
N ILE A 135 9.30 -5.48 0.16
CA ILE A 135 10.61 -5.59 -0.49
C ILE A 135 11.04 -4.20 -0.94
N THR A 136 12.28 -3.86 -0.66
CA THR A 136 12.89 -2.57 -1.04
C THR A 136 14.14 -2.79 -1.88
N LYS A 137 14.40 -1.86 -2.76
CA LYS A 137 15.65 -1.82 -3.53
C LYS A 137 16.21 -0.43 -3.56
#